data_f0e88ea363264e9cf720497fd1215704
#
_entry.id   f0e88ea363264e9cf720497fd1215704
#
_cell.length_a   1.000
_cell.length_b   1.000
_cell.length_c   1.000
_cell.angle_alpha   90.00
_cell.angle_beta   90.00
_cell.angle_gamma   90.00
#
_symmetry.space_group_name_H-M   'P 1'
#
loop_
_entity.id
_entity.type
_entity.pdbx_description
1 polymer ?
#
loop_
_entity_poly.entity_id
_entity_poly.type
_entity_poly.pdbx_seq_one_letter_code
_entity_poly.pdbx_strand_id
1 'polypeptide(L)'
;MRLESGVELGPITLAYETYGTLNAARTNAILVLHALSGDAHAAGCLDTADGRVGWWDDCIGPGKAFDTDRLFVICSNVLGGCMGSTGPASINPASGRPYGLQFPVITIRDMVEAQRHLLDHLGIERLLAVVGGSMGGMQALQWAASYPERLRACMPLATTARLSPQTIALSEVGRQAIYRDPAWCQGNYYDGPRPDAGLSLARMIGHITYLSDQSMQQKFGRRLQSRQHYGFDFATEFAVESYLAHNGDAFTRRFDANTYLYVTKAMDYFDLTDNGAGVNRTLAEALSEARDVCFLVVSFKSDWLYPSYQAQEIVKALTQVGADVTSCDLESTWGHDAFLLEVDTMTQLLRDFLRRVEQEQH
;
A
#
# COMPACT_ATOMS: atom_id res chain seq x y z
N MET A 1 -11.11 -16.90 -10.02
CA MET A 1 -11.75 -15.82 -9.23
C MET A 1 -12.48 -14.87 -10.18
N ARG A 2 -13.70 -14.51 -9.87
CA ARG A 2 -14.43 -13.50 -10.64
C ARG A 2 -14.06 -12.11 -10.10
N LEU A 3 -13.55 -11.26 -10.97
CA LEU A 3 -13.17 -9.88 -10.64
C LEU A 3 -14.41 -8.97 -10.53
N GLU A 4 -14.27 -7.82 -9.89
CA GLU A 4 -15.31 -6.79 -9.79
C GLU A 4 -15.81 -6.34 -11.18
N SER A 5 -14.92 -6.29 -12.17
CA SER A 5 -15.26 -6.06 -13.58
C SER A 5 -16.12 -7.14 -14.21
N GLY A 6 -16.35 -8.27 -13.54
CA GLY A 6 -17.08 -9.43 -14.07
C GLY A 6 -16.21 -10.41 -14.87
N VAL A 7 -14.96 -10.07 -15.16
CA VAL A 7 -14.01 -10.96 -15.84
C VAL A 7 -13.54 -12.07 -14.91
N GLU A 8 -13.37 -13.29 -15.43
CA GLU A 8 -12.76 -14.38 -14.67
C GLU A 8 -11.24 -14.39 -14.89
N LEU A 9 -10.48 -14.44 -13.79
CA LEU A 9 -9.03 -14.57 -13.77
C LEU A 9 -8.62 -15.85 -13.03
N GLY A 10 -7.76 -16.63 -13.67
CA GLY A 10 -7.19 -17.82 -13.05
C GLY A 10 -6.31 -18.62 -14.01
N PRO A 11 -5.40 -19.44 -13.47
CA PRO A 11 -5.09 -19.59 -12.05
C PRO A 11 -4.44 -18.33 -11.48
N ILE A 12 -4.67 -18.07 -10.17
CA ILE A 12 -4.05 -16.96 -9.44
C ILE A 12 -3.01 -17.52 -8.48
N THR A 13 -1.82 -16.95 -8.50
CA THR A 13 -0.76 -17.16 -7.52
C THR A 13 -0.64 -15.89 -6.68
N LEU A 14 -0.57 -16.04 -5.36
CA LEU A 14 -0.19 -14.96 -4.45
C LEU A 14 1.12 -15.33 -3.75
N ALA A 15 2.14 -14.50 -3.92
CA ALA A 15 3.34 -14.57 -3.10
C ALA A 15 3.04 -13.99 -1.72
N TYR A 16 3.48 -14.66 -0.66
CA TYR A 16 3.33 -14.17 0.70
C TYR A 16 4.48 -14.60 1.58
N GLU A 17 4.71 -13.86 2.64
CA GLU A 17 5.64 -14.21 3.72
C GLU A 17 4.90 -14.22 5.05
N THR A 18 5.43 -14.99 6.00
CA THR A 18 4.87 -15.09 7.35
C THR A 18 5.98 -14.97 8.39
N TYR A 19 5.65 -14.36 9.53
CA TYR A 19 6.57 -14.13 10.64
C TYR A 19 5.91 -14.56 11.94
N GLY A 20 6.65 -15.26 12.80
CA GLY A 20 6.15 -15.84 14.04
C GLY A 20 5.41 -17.17 13.83
N THR A 21 4.61 -17.57 14.80
CA THR A 21 3.94 -18.87 14.79
C THR A 21 2.44 -18.72 15.03
N LEU A 22 1.64 -19.34 14.15
CA LEU A 22 0.18 -19.42 14.31
C LEU A 22 -0.15 -20.32 15.51
N ASN A 23 -0.89 -19.79 16.47
CA ASN A 23 -1.30 -20.58 17.65
C ASN A 23 -2.35 -21.64 17.28
N ALA A 24 -2.52 -22.66 18.15
CA ALA A 24 -3.45 -23.76 17.91
C ALA A 24 -4.91 -23.30 17.71
N ALA A 25 -5.31 -22.22 18.37
CA ALA A 25 -6.65 -21.62 18.25
C ALA A 25 -6.78 -20.70 17.00
N ARG A 26 -5.68 -20.42 16.29
CA ARG A 26 -5.62 -19.54 15.11
C ARG A 26 -6.18 -18.14 15.35
N THR A 27 -5.98 -17.59 16.56
CA THR A 27 -6.54 -16.31 17.00
C THR A 27 -5.54 -15.15 17.03
N ASN A 28 -4.25 -15.43 16.75
CA ASN A 28 -3.15 -14.47 16.82
C ASN A 28 -2.65 -13.97 15.45
N ALA A 29 -3.45 -14.18 14.40
CA ALA A 29 -3.05 -13.81 13.04
C ALA A 29 -3.31 -12.33 12.75
N ILE A 30 -2.32 -11.65 12.18
CA ILE A 30 -2.39 -10.27 11.69
C ILE A 30 -2.05 -10.26 10.21
N LEU A 31 -2.87 -9.59 9.39
CA LEU A 31 -2.59 -9.36 7.98
C LEU A 31 -2.04 -7.95 7.78
N VAL A 32 -0.80 -7.88 7.33
CA VAL A 32 -0.11 -6.63 6.97
C VAL A 32 -0.24 -6.39 5.47
N LEU A 33 -0.67 -5.19 5.11
CA LEU A 33 -1.01 -4.80 3.74
C LEU A 33 -0.06 -3.72 3.26
N HIS A 34 0.73 -4.04 2.22
CA HIS A 34 1.74 -3.13 1.71
C HIS A 34 1.16 -1.98 0.88
N ALA A 35 1.90 -0.86 0.83
CA ALA A 35 1.62 0.28 -0.01
C ALA A 35 1.99 -0.01 -1.49
N LEU A 36 1.70 0.93 -2.40
CA LEU A 36 1.88 0.81 -3.87
C LEU A 36 3.20 0.15 -4.29
N SER A 37 4.30 0.54 -3.68
CA SER A 37 5.65 0.08 -4.04
C SER A 37 6.23 -0.99 -3.12
N GLY A 38 5.42 -1.52 -2.18
CA GLY A 38 5.79 -2.62 -1.31
C GLY A 38 5.61 -3.99 -1.97
N ASP A 39 5.88 -5.01 -1.19
CA ASP A 39 5.69 -6.42 -1.55
C ASP A 39 5.50 -7.28 -0.29
N ALA A 40 5.53 -8.62 -0.43
CA ALA A 40 5.35 -9.54 0.68
C ALA A 40 6.47 -9.48 1.73
N HIS A 41 7.69 -9.03 1.36
CA HIS A 41 8.84 -8.97 2.25
C HIS A 41 8.73 -7.79 3.21
N ALA A 42 7.97 -7.96 4.30
CA ALA A 42 7.69 -6.92 5.27
C ALA A 42 8.75 -6.81 6.37
N ALA A 43 9.44 -7.89 6.74
CA ALA A 43 10.44 -7.90 7.82
C ALA A 43 11.59 -8.86 7.55
N GLY A 44 12.66 -8.70 8.32
CA GLY A 44 13.89 -9.48 8.17
C GLY A 44 14.78 -8.99 7.04
N CYS A 45 15.86 -9.72 6.80
CA CYS A 45 16.83 -9.43 5.75
C CYS A 45 16.85 -10.62 4.78
N LEU A 46 16.69 -10.34 3.49
CA LEU A 46 16.81 -11.40 2.47
C LEU A 46 18.26 -11.87 2.38
N ASP A 47 18.44 -13.20 2.24
CA ASP A 47 19.74 -13.80 1.93
C ASP A 47 20.06 -13.64 0.43
N THR A 48 20.17 -12.39 0.00
CA THR A 48 20.49 -11.98 -1.36
C THR A 48 21.69 -11.05 -1.33
N ALA A 49 22.37 -10.90 -2.46
CA ALA A 49 23.61 -10.09 -2.55
C ALA A 49 23.39 -8.60 -2.15
N ASP A 50 22.18 -8.09 -2.26
CA ASP A 50 21.79 -6.73 -1.86
C ASP A 50 21.31 -6.64 -0.41
N GLY A 51 21.08 -7.78 0.27
CA GLY A 51 20.69 -7.84 1.68
C GLY A 51 19.47 -6.98 2.01
N ARG A 52 18.44 -6.98 1.12
CA ARG A 52 17.27 -6.10 1.26
C ARG A 52 16.53 -6.39 2.56
N VAL A 53 16.36 -5.35 3.38
CA VAL A 53 15.57 -5.37 4.61
C VAL A 53 14.09 -5.19 4.28
N GLY A 54 13.23 -5.89 5.02
CA GLY A 54 11.77 -5.77 4.88
C GLY A 54 11.31 -4.33 5.11
N TRP A 55 10.28 -3.92 4.36
CA TRP A 55 9.83 -2.52 4.32
C TRP A 55 9.21 -2.02 5.65
N TRP A 56 8.87 -2.92 6.55
CA TRP A 56 8.36 -2.62 7.90
C TRP A 56 9.11 -3.40 9.01
N ASP A 57 10.36 -3.72 8.76
CA ASP A 57 11.18 -4.46 9.72
C ASP A 57 11.19 -3.83 11.12
N ASP A 58 11.21 -2.51 11.18
CA ASP A 58 11.18 -1.78 12.46
C ASP A 58 9.95 -2.10 13.32
N CYS A 59 8.83 -2.48 12.73
CA CYS A 59 7.58 -2.78 13.43
C CYS A 59 7.31 -4.28 13.61
N ILE A 60 7.95 -5.19 12.84
CA ILE A 60 7.67 -6.63 12.86
C ILE A 60 8.89 -7.39 13.37
N GLY A 61 8.73 -8.18 14.43
CA GLY A 61 9.81 -8.99 15.01
C GLY A 61 9.65 -9.18 16.51
N PRO A 62 10.52 -9.96 17.15
CA PRO A 62 10.51 -10.17 18.60
C PRO A 62 10.56 -8.85 19.37
N GLY A 63 9.59 -8.64 20.27
CA GLY A 63 9.49 -7.43 21.10
C GLY A 63 9.14 -6.13 20.36
N LYS A 64 8.90 -6.15 19.04
CA LYS A 64 8.46 -4.99 18.24
C LYS A 64 6.95 -4.75 18.37
N ALA A 65 6.38 -3.85 17.57
CA ALA A 65 4.94 -3.56 17.57
C ALA A 65 4.11 -4.81 17.29
N PHE A 66 4.46 -5.53 16.23
CA PHE A 66 3.94 -6.85 15.89
C PHE A 66 4.95 -7.90 16.39
N ASP A 67 4.83 -8.20 17.68
CA ASP A 67 5.74 -9.10 18.39
C ASP A 67 5.57 -10.55 17.92
N THR A 68 6.52 -11.02 17.12
CA THR A 68 6.48 -12.36 16.50
C THR A 68 6.70 -13.51 17.47
N ASP A 69 7.06 -13.26 18.74
CA ASP A 69 7.02 -14.27 19.79
C ASP A 69 5.58 -14.65 20.19
N ARG A 70 4.61 -13.78 19.88
CA ARG A 70 3.19 -13.93 20.26
C ARG A 70 2.26 -13.93 19.07
N LEU A 71 2.57 -13.18 18.03
CA LEU A 71 1.71 -12.90 16.88
C LEU A 71 2.21 -13.66 15.65
N PHE A 72 1.27 -14.06 14.82
CA PHE A 72 1.54 -14.59 13.49
C PHE A 72 1.20 -13.53 12.45
N VAL A 73 2.22 -12.94 11.87
CA VAL A 73 2.09 -11.87 10.88
C VAL A 73 2.16 -12.44 9.49
N ILE A 74 1.23 -12.04 8.63
CA ILE A 74 1.14 -12.43 7.22
C ILE A 74 1.25 -11.16 6.38
N CYS A 75 2.10 -11.15 5.36
CA CYS A 75 2.12 -10.13 4.32
C CYS A 75 2.08 -10.79 2.95
N SER A 76 1.11 -10.44 2.13
CA SER A 76 1.02 -10.92 0.75
C SER A 76 1.36 -9.81 -0.24
N ASN A 77 2.04 -10.17 -1.34
CA ASN A 77 2.12 -9.28 -2.49
C ASN A 77 0.76 -9.23 -3.18
N VAL A 78 0.25 -8.03 -3.46
CA VAL A 78 -1.10 -7.85 -4.01
C VAL A 78 -1.27 -8.53 -5.37
N LEU A 79 -2.49 -8.93 -5.69
CA LEU A 79 -2.88 -9.29 -7.06
C LEU A 79 -2.58 -8.10 -8.00
N GLY A 80 -2.00 -8.37 -9.15
CA GLY A 80 -1.53 -7.34 -10.07
C GLY A 80 -0.11 -6.85 -9.79
N GLY A 81 0.50 -7.26 -8.66
CA GLY A 81 1.88 -6.93 -8.29
C GLY A 81 2.91 -7.68 -9.13
N CYS A 82 4.18 -7.23 -9.08
CA CYS A 82 5.27 -7.80 -9.86
C CYS A 82 6.29 -8.62 -9.04
N MET A 83 5.98 -8.85 -7.75
CA MET A 83 6.90 -9.54 -6.84
C MET A 83 6.36 -10.93 -6.47
N GLY A 84 6.07 -11.76 -7.50
CA GLY A 84 5.68 -13.15 -7.35
C GLY A 84 4.18 -13.44 -7.37
N SER A 85 3.30 -12.45 -7.22
CA SER A 85 1.86 -12.61 -7.43
C SER A 85 1.48 -12.49 -8.90
N THR A 86 0.35 -13.07 -9.29
CA THR A 86 -0.20 -12.95 -10.64
C THR A 86 -0.46 -11.48 -10.98
N GLY A 87 0.13 -11.02 -12.06
CA GLY A 87 0.05 -9.64 -12.54
C GLY A 87 0.37 -9.53 -14.03
N PRO A 88 0.52 -8.31 -14.58
CA PRO A 88 0.78 -8.09 -16.00
C PRO A 88 2.02 -8.80 -16.55
N ALA A 89 3.06 -8.97 -15.73
CA ALA A 89 4.28 -9.68 -16.11
C ALA A 89 4.15 -11.21 -16.07
N SER A 90 3.07 -11.75 -15.49
CA SER A 90 2.84 -13.20 -15.39
C SER A 90 2.50 -13.78 -16.76
N ILE A 91 2.87 -15.05 -16.97
CA ILE A 91 2.54 -15.77 -18.20
C ILE A 91 1.04 -16.04 -18.25
N ASN A 92 0.41 -15.58 -19.31
CA ASN A 92 -0.98 -15.90 -19.64
C ASN A 92 -1.07 -17.36 -20.13
N PRO A 93 -1.80 -18.23 -19.42
CA PRO A 93 -1.90 -19.66 -19.81
C PRO A 93 -2.46 -19.88 -21.21
N ALA A 94 -3.30 -18.96 -21.72
CA ALA A 94 -3.92 -19.09 -23.03
C ALA A 94 -2.95 -18.77 -24.18
N SER A 95 -1.99 -17.86 -23.96
CA SER A 95 -1.07 -17.42 -25.02
C SER A 95 0.37 -17.92 -24.84
N GLY A 96 0.75 -18.37 -23.62
CA GLY A 96 2.13 -18.72 -23.28
C GLY A 96 3.08 -17.52 -23.20
N ARG A 97 2.56 -16.29 -23.24
CA ARG A 97 3.31 -15.01 -23.18
C ARG A 97 2.86 -14.20 -21.99
N PRO A 98 3.65 -13.20 -21.52
CA PRO A 98 3.20 -12.28 -20.49
C PRO A 98 1.84 -11.65 -20.85
N TYR A 99 1.01 -11.44 -19.84
CA TYR A 99 -0.31 -10.81 -20.06
C TYR A 99 -0.17 -9.41 -20.66
N GLY A 100 0.80 -8.60 -20.24
CA GLY A 100 0.88 -7.21 -20.63
C GLY A 100 -0.43 -6.48 -20.33
N LEU A 101 -0.93 -5.72 -21.33
CA LEU A 101 -2.24 -5.05 -21.22
C LEU A 101 -3.44 -5.99 -21.44
N GLN A 102 -3.24 -7.28 -21.70
CA GLN A 102 -4.31 -8.28 -21.66
C GLN A 102 -4.65 -8.74 -20.25
N PHE A 103 -3.83 -8.37 -19.26
CA PHE A 103 -4.19 -8.56 -17.85
C PHE A 103 -5.48 -7.79 -17.56
N PRO A 104 -6.49 -8.38 -16.92
CA PRO A 104 -7.71 -7.66 -16.63
C PRO A 104 -7.45 -6.53 -15.64
N VAL A 105 -8.18 -5.42 -15.79
CA VAL A 105 -8.13 -4.34 -14.81
C VAL A 105 -8.71 -4.85 -13.50
N ILE A 106 -7.95 -4.68 -12.45
CA ILE A 106 -8.27 -5.09 -11.08
C ILE A 106 -8.60 -3.89 -10.21
N THR A 107 -9.22 -4.13 -9.06
CA THR A 107 -9.57 -3.14 -8.05
C THR A 107 -8.95 -3.50 -6.68
N ILE A 108 -9.02 -2.59 -5.72
CA ILE A 108 -8.67 -2.87 -4.32
C ILE A 108 -9.54 -4.00 -3.75
N ARG A 109 -10.82 -4.09 -4.16
CA ARG A 109 -11.71 -5.19 -3.77
C ARG A 109 -11.19 -6.53 -4.29
N ASP A 110 -10.71 -6.60 -5.53
CA ASP A 110 -10.14 -7.83 -6.10
C ASP A 110 -8.86 -8.26 -5.35
N MET A 111 -8.03 -7.29 -4.91
CA MET A 111 -6.85 -7.60 -4.09
C MET A 111 -7.26 -8.21 -2.74
N VAL A 112 -8.27 -7.64 -2.09
CA VAL A 112 -8.81 -8.14 -0.82
C VAL A 112 -9.45 -9.51 -0.99
N GLU A 113 -10.20 -9.74 -2.06
CA GLU A 113 -10.79 -11.06 -2.35
C GLU A 113 -9.71 -12.13 -2.54
N ALA A 114 -8.61 -11.81 -3.23
CA ALA A 114 -7.49 -12.73 -3.37
C ALA A 114 -6.82 -13.03 -2.02
N GLN A 115 -6.68 -12.05 -1.15
CA GLN A 115 -6.16 -12.22 0.22
C GLN A 115 -7.10 -13.06 1.08
N ARG A 116 -8.42 -12.92 0.92
CA ARG A 116 -9.40 -13.78 1.61
C ARG A 116 -9.18 -15.25 1.26
N HIS A 117 -8.97 -15.56 -0.02
CA HIS A 117 -8.65 -16.92 -0.45
C HIS A 117 -7.32 -17.43 0.15
N LEU A 118 -6.32 -16.56 0.33
CA LEU A 118 -5.08 -16.91 1.02
C LEU A 118 -5.36 -17.27 2.49
N LEU A 119 -6.18 -16.50 3.20
CA LEU A 119 -6.53 -16.80 4.59
C LEU A 119 -7.30 -18.12 4.71
N ASP A 120 -8.22 -18.41 3.77
CA ASP A 120 -8.94 -19.68 3.72
C ASP A 120 -7.97 -20.86 3.50
N HIS A 121 -6.97 -20.70 2.62
CA HIS A 121 -5.92 -21.68 2.41
C HIS A 121 -5.07 -21.94 3.67
N LEU A 122 -4.76 -20.88 4.44
CA LEU A 122 -4.05 -20.97 5.71
C LEU A 122 -4.94 -21.48 6.85
N GLY A 123 -6.25 -21.62 6.61
CA GLY A 123 -7.26 -22.05 7.58
C GLY A 123 -7.49 -21.01 8.68
N ILE A 124 -7.33 -19.74 8.38
CA ILE A 124 -7.56 -18.63 9.31
C ILE A 124 -8.97 -18.07 9.06
N GLU A 125 -9.87 -18.34 9.97
CA GLU A 125 -11.27 -17.89 9.87
C GLU A 125 -11.43 -16.41 10.24
N ARG A 126 -10.68 -15.94 11.26
CA ARG A 126 -10.78 -14.57 11.76
C ARG A 126 -9.39 -14.03 12.12
N LEU A 127 -9.08 -12.85 11.62
CA LEU A 127 -7.86 -12.11 11.96
C LEU A 127 -8.02 -11.38 13.29
N LEU A 128 -6.94 -11.34 14.07
CA LEU A 128 -6.82 -10.41 15.20
C LEU A 128 -6.83 -8.96 14.67
N ALA A 129 -6.10 -8.70 13.61
CA ALA A 129 -6.13 -7.38 12.98
C ALA A 129 -5.74 -7.44 11.50
N VAL A 130 -6.22 -6.44 10.76
CA VAL A 130 -5.71 -6.05 9.46
C VAL A 130 -5.10 -4.65 9.57
N VAL A 131 -3.93 -4.44 8.98
CA VAL A 131 -3.21 -3.16 9.10
C VAL A 131 -2.47 -2.81 7.81
N GLY A 132 -2.51 -1.55 7.43
CA GLY A 132 -1.72 -1.06 6.30
C GLY A 132 -1.74 0.45 6.17
N GLY A 133 -0.68 0.98 5.56
CA GLY A 133 -0.56 2.40 5.24
C GLY A 133 -0.84 2.68 3.77
N SER A 134 -1.35 3.88 3.46
CA SER A 134 -1.59 4.33 2.09
C SER A 134 -2.54 3.38 1.34
N MET A 135 -2.14 2.80 0.20
CA MET A 135 -2.90 1.75 -0.49
C MET A 135 -3.17 0.54 0.42
N GLY A 136 -2.26 0.21 1.35
CA GLY A 136 -2.51 -0.82 2.36
C GLY A 136 -3.66 -0.46 3.28
N GLY A 137 -3.82 0.81 3.61
CA GLY A 137 -4.96 1.32 4.38
C GLY A 137 -6.29 1.27 3.60
N MET A 138 -6.27 1.48 2.28
CA MET A 138 -7.44 1.27 1.42
C MET A 138 -7.87 -0.20 1.45
N GLN A 139 -6.90 -1.13 1.35
CA GLN A 139 -7.17 -2.56 1.47
C GLN A 139 -7.73 -2.91 2.86
N ALA A 140 -7.19 -2.33 3.95
CA ALA A 140 -7.69 -2.54 5.31
C ALA A 140 -9.17 -2.08 5.46
N LEU A 141 -9.50 -0.90 4.94
CA LEU A 141 -10.88 -0.40 4.91
C LEU A 141 -11.79 -1.27 4.04
N GLN A 142 -11.29 -1.77 2.90
CA GLN A 142 -12.03 -2.68 2.05
C GLN A 142 -12.29 -4.02 2.75
N TRP A 143 -11.32 -4.53 3.53
CA TRP A 143 -11.52 -5.70 4.40
C TRP A 143 -12.65 -5.48 5.39
N ALA A 144 -12.65 -4.34 6.10
CA ALA A 144 -13.69 -3.99 7.06
C ALA A 144 -15.08 -3.84 6.40
N ALA A 145 -15.13 -3.32 5.18
CA ALA A 145 -16.38 -3.15 4.43
C ALA A 145 -16.92 -4.46 3.82
N SER A 146 -16.01 -5.42 3.44
CA SER A 146 -16.41 -6.64 2.74
C SER A 146 -16.52 -7.86 3.63
N TYR A 147 -15.70 -7.95 4.68
CA TYR A 147 -15.57 -9.12 5.56
C TYR A 147 -15.41 -8.73 7.03
N PRO A 148 -16.30 -7.88 7.58
CA PRO A 148 -16.17 -7.41 8.96
C PRO A 148 -16.20 -8.57 9.99
N GLU A 149 -16.94 -9.64 9.72
CA GLU A 149 -17.02 -10.85 10.55
C GLU A 149 -15.69 -11.60 10.64
N ARG A 150 -14.79 -11.39 9.64
CA ARG A 150 -13.46 -11.99 9.58
C ARG A 150 -12.41 -11.17 10.34
N LEU A 151 -12.77 -10.05 10.96
CA LEU A 151 -11.88 -9.12 11.64
C LEU A 151 -12.25 -8.92 13.09
N ARG A 152 -11.26 -8.70 13.95
CA ARG A 152 -11.44 -8.10 15.26
C ARG A 152 -11.05 -6.63 15.26
N ALA A 153 -9.98 -6.29 14.54
CA ALA A 153 -9.52 -4.93 14.44
C ALA A 153 -9.08 -4.57 13.01
N CYS A 154 -9.18 -3.27 12.71
CA CYS A 154 -8.75 -2.67 11.45
C CYS A 154 -7.94 -1.41 11.73
N MET A 155 -6.73 -1.33 11.18
CA MET A 155 -5.80 -0.22 11.41
C MET A 155 -5.41 0.44 10.07
N PRO A 156 -6.26 1.32 9.51
CA PRO A 156 -5.92 2.12 8.33
C PRO A 156 -5.04 3.31 8.73
N LEU A 157 -3.85 3.41 8.13
CA LEU A 157 -2.84 4.42 8.41
C LEU A 157 -2.59 5.30 7.19
N ALA A 158 -2.52 6.63 7.34
CA ALA A 158 -2.20 7.57 6.27
C ALA A 158 -2.95 7.26 4.96
N THR A 159 -4.28 7.17 5.00
CA THR A 159 -5.09 6.67 3.90
C THR A 159 -6.42 7.41 3.74
N THR A 160 -7.20 6.98 2.78
CA THR A 160 -8.52 7.57 2.44
C THR A 160 -9.55 6.46 2.20
N ALA A 161 -10.84 6.79 2.35
CA ALA A 161 -11.95 5.93 1.95
C ALA A 161 -12.34 6.08 0.47
N ARG A 162 -11.83 7.12 -0.20
CA ARG A 162 -12.06 7.43 -1.61
C ARG A 162 -10.91 8.25 -2.14
N LEU A 163 -10.35 7.86 -3.31
CA LEU A 163 -9.22 8.59 -3.88
C LEU A 163 -9.65 10.00 -4.33
N SER A 164 -8.84 11.00 -3.94
CA SER A 164 -9.12 12.40 -4.30
C SER A 164 -8.79 12.70 -5.77
N PRO A 165 -9.44 13.69 -6.40
CA PRO A 165 -9.07 14.14 -7.74
C PRO A 165 -7.60 14.55 -7.87
N GLN A 166 -7.00 15.12 -6.82
CA GLN A 166 -5.58 15.48 -6.79
C GLN A 166 -4.69 14.24 -6.91
N THR A 167 -4.98 13.18 -6.16
CA THR A 167 -4.19 11.95 -6.18
C THR A 167 -4.38 11.20 -7.50
N ILE A 168 -5.61 11.19 -8.05
CA ILE A 168 -5.88 10.65 -9.41
C ILE A 168 -5.05 11.40 -10.45
N ALA A 169 -4.99 12.74 -10.38
CA ALA A 169 -4.21 13.56 -11.31
C ALA A 169 -2.71 13.26 -11.23
N LEU A 170 -2.15 13.11 -10.02
CA LEU A 170 -0.75 12.73 -9.80
C LEU A 170 -0.44 11.35 -10.37
N SER A 171 -1.32 10.37 -10.14
CA SER A 171 -1.23 9.03 -10.73
C SER A 171 -1.27 9.08 -12.25
N GLU A 172 -2.14 9.89 -12.83
CA GLU A 172 -2.25 10.05 -14.29
C GLU A 172 -0.97 10.64 -14.89
N VAL A 173 -0.35 11.64 -14.25
CA VAL A 173 0.95 12.18 -14.73
C VAL A 173 2.02 11.09 -14.74
N GLY A 174 2.08 10.25 -13.72
CA GLY A 174 2.98 9.09 -13.67
C GLY A 174 2.70 8.08 -14.79
N ARG A 175 1.44 7.75 -15.05
CA ARG A 175 1.05 6.87 -16.19
C ARG A 175 1.41 7.49 -17.52
N GLN A 176 1.19 8.79 -17.71
CA GLN A 176 1.58 9.50 -18.93
C GLN A 176 3.08 9.50 -19.18
N ALA A 177 3.89 9.52 -18.13
CA ALA A 177 5.35 9.37 -18.28
C ALA A 177 5.71 7.99 -18.86
N ILE A 178 5.07 6.92 -18.40
CA ILE A 178 5.27 5.56 -18.92
C ILE A 178 4.74 5.44 -20.36
N TYR A 179 3.54 5.94 -20.66
CA TYR A 179 2.94 5.85 -22.01
C TYR A 179 3.79 6.56 -23.08
N ARG A 180 4.52 7.61 -22.70
CA ARG A 180 5.38 8.38 -23.61
C ARG A 180 6.81 7.82 -23.72
N ASP A 181 7.17 6.83 -22.90
CA ASP A 181 8.44 6.12 -23.06
C ASP A 181 8.37 5.24 -24.32
N PRO A 182 9.24 5.45 -25.35
CA PRO A 182 9.22 4.64 -26.55
C PRO A 182 9.41 3.14 -26.29
N ALA A 183 10.13 2.78 -25.23
CA ALA A 183 10.36 1.39 -24.86
C ALA A 183 9.12 0.70 -24.27
N TRP A 184 8.07 1.45 -23.87
CA TRP A 184 6.84 0.85 -23.35
C TRP A 184 6.09 -0.01 -24.37
N CYS A 185 6.21 0.30 -25.68
CA CYS A 185 5.67 -0.51 -26.78
C CYS A 185 4.22 -0.94 -26.55
N GLN A 186 3.35 -0.03 -26.09
CA GLN A 186 1.94 -0.32 -25.76
C GLN A 186 1.80 -1.51 -24.78
N GLY A 187 2.68 -1.60 -23.79
CA GLY A 187 2.70 -2.65 -22.77
C GLY A 187 3.39 -3.95 -23.17
N ASN A 188 3.91 -4.06 -24.40
CA ASN A 188 4.54 -5.27 -24.94
C ASN A 188 6.08 -5.15 -24.96
N TYR A 189 6.72 -4.97 -23.80
CA TYR A 189 8.16 -4.75 -23.69
C TYR A 189 8.93 -5.92 -23.03
N TYR A 190 8.26 -6.98 -22.62
CA TYR A 190 8.88 -8.05 -21.83
C TYR A 190 9.99 -8.84 -22.56
N ASP A 191 9.99 -8.81 -23.90
CA ASP A 191 11.02 -9.42 -24.76
C ASP A 191 12.04 -8.38 -25.29
N GLY A 192 11.99 -7.14 -24.81
CA GLY A 192 12.79 -6.01 -25.32
C GLY A 192 13.26 -5.04 -24.24
N PRO A 193 13.69 -3.82 -24.65
CA PRO A 193 14.03 -2.77 -23.72
C PRO A 193 12.85 -2.39 -22.82
N ARG A 194 13.15 -2.16 -21.53
CA ARG A 194 12.14 -1.77 -20.54
C ARG A 194 11.91 -0.25 -20.58
N PRO A 195 10.68 0.21 -20.29
CA PRO A 195 10.34 1.63 -20.22
C PRO A 195 10.83 2.26 -18.90
N ASP A 196 12.12 2.13 -18.64
CA ASP A 196 12.74 2.54 -17.37
C ASP A 196 12.75 4.07 -17.21
N ALA A 197 12.86 4.83 -18.30
CA ALA A 197 12.81 6.30 -18.24
C ALA A 197 11.43 6.80 -17.79
N GLY A 198 10.36 6.26 -18.35
CA GLY A 198 8.98 6.59 -17.95
C GLY A 198 8.66 6.15 -16.53
N LEU A 199 9.07 4.93 -16.14
CA LEU A 199 8.86 4.41 -14.79
C LEU A 199 9.66 5.19 -13.75
N SER A 200 10.92 5.55 -14.04
CA SER A 200 11.77 6.40 -13.18
C SER A 200 11.11 7.76 -12.94
N LEU A 201 10.62 8.41 -14.00
CA LEU A 201 9.91 9.70 -13.87
C LEU A 201 8.64 9.58 -13.03
N ALA A 202 7.84 8.53 -13.23
CA ALA A 202 6.66 8.25 -12.42
C ALA A 202 7.03 8.09 -10.92
N ARG A 203 8.15 7.44 -10.62
CA ARG A 203 8.66 7.30 -9.25
C ARG A 203 9.15 8.62 -8.66
N MET A 204 9.80 9.47 -9.46
CA MET A 204 10.23 10.81 -9.03
C MET A 204 9.03 11.65 -8.57
N ILE A 205 7.92 11.62 -9.31
CA ILE A 205 6.65 12.27 -8.92
C ILE A 205 6.17 11.73 -7.57
N GLY A 206 6.19 10.40 -7.39
CA GLY A 206 5.85 9.77 -6.12
C GLY A 206 6.69 10.31 -4.96
N HIS A 207 8.02 10.40 -5.11
CA HIS A 207 8.90 10.91 -4.06
C HIS A 207 8.64 12.38 -3.69
N ILE A 208 8.18 13.20 -4.63
CA ILE A 208 7.73 14.57 -4.33
C ILE A 208 6.50 14.53 -3.43
N THR A 209 5.56 13.61 -3.66
CA THR A 209 4.32 13.52 -2.90
C THR A 209 4.46 12.86 -1.53
N TYR A 210 5.50 12.06 -1.33
CA TYR A 210 5.72 11.33 -0.06
C TYR A 210 6.34 12.20 1.03
N LEU A 211 7.10 13.23 0.65
CA LEU A 211 7.75 14.14 1.58
C LEU A 211 6.92 15.42 1.76
N SER A 212 6.94 15.98 2.97
CA SER A 212 6.42 17.33 3.22
C SER A 212 7.38 18.40 2.69
N ASP A 213 6.87 19.63 2.48
CA ASP A 213 7.72 20.79 2.19
C ASP A 213 8.80 20.99 3.25
N GLN A 214 8.43 20.84 4.53
CA GLN A 214 9.36 20.97 5.64
C GLN A 214 10.47 19.90 5.58
N SER A 215 10.12 18.65 5.30
CA SER A 215 11.10 17.57 5.12
C SER A 215 12.02 17.83 3.93
N MET A 216 11.48 18.27 2.80
CA MET A 216 12.25 18.67 1.63
C MET A 216 13.24 19.79 1.95
N GLN A 217 12.76 20.83 2.68
CA GLN A 217 13.60 21.97 3.09
C GLN A 217 14.72 21.51 4.04
N GLN A 218 14.42 20.69 5.04
CA GLN A 218 15.41 20.18 6.00
C GLN A 218 16.44 19.28 5.31
N LYS A 219 15.98 18.37 4.45
CA LYS A 219 16.83 17.37 3.79
C LYS A 219 17.72 17.97 2.72
N PHE A 220 17.22 18.88 1.92
CA PHE A 220 17.92 19.38 0.74
C PHE A 220 18.20 20.89 0.80
N GLY A 221 17.23 21.71 1.23
CA GLY A 221 17.31 23.16 1.12
C GLY A 221 17.62 23.58 -0.33
N ARG A 222 18.59 24.46 -0.49
CA ARG A 222 19.12 24.84 -1.81
C ARG A 222 20.57 24.35 -2.02
N ARG A 223 20.94 23.23 -1.39
CA ARG A 223 22.30 22.68 -1.48
C ARG A 223 22.59 22.20 -2.89
N LEU A 224 23.79 22.55 -3.36
CA LEU A 224 24.36 22.00 -4.59
C LEU A 224 24.93 20.60 -4.31
N GLN A 225 24.83 19.69 -5.29
CA GLN A 225 25.27 18.30 -5.15
C GLN A 225 26.79 18.17 -5.09
N SER A 226 27.51 18.75 -6.05
CA SER A 226 28.95 18.58 -6.21
C SER A 226 29.71 19.86 -6.55
N ARG A 227 29.03 21.00 -6.58
CA ARG A 227 29.57 22.29 -6.94
C ARG A 227 29.44 23.28 -5.78
N GLN A 228 30.30 24.31 -5.74
CA GLN A 228 30.20 25.42 -4.79
C GLN A 228 29.41 26.63 -5.37
N HIS A 229 29.35 26.71 -6.70
CA HIS A 229 28.69 27.78 -7.44
C HIS A 229 27.82 27.23 -8.55
N TYR A 230 26.84 28.01 -9.00
CA TYR A 230 25.98 27.66 -10.12
C TYR A 230 26.79 27.53 -11.41
N GLY A 231 26.53 26.45 -12.18
CA GLY A 231 27.17 26.19 -13.46
C GLY A 231 26.57 26.94 -14.63
N PHE A 232 25.33 27.44 -14.47
CA PHE A 232 24.53 28.06 -15.53
C PHE A 232 24.42 27.17 -16.78
N ASP A 233 24.30 25.86 -16.55
CA ASP A 233 24.10 24.83 -17.56
C ASP A 233 22.89 23.94 -17.20
N PHE A 234 22.58 22.93 -18.03
CA PHE A 234 21.46 22.00 -17.77
C PHE A 234 21.89 20.72 -17.07
N ALA A 235 23.10 20.66 -16.49
CA ALA A 235 23.52 19.53 -15.67
C ALA A 235 22.81 19.53 -14.31
N THR A 236 22.74 18.37 -13.66
CA THR A 236 22.24 18.24 -12.29
C THR A 236 23.06 19.09 -11.33
N GLU A 237 22.46 20.06 -10.71
CA GLU A 237 23.11 20.99 -9.78
C GLU A 237 22.67 20.82 -8.34
N PHE A 238 21.36 20.67 -8.09
CA PHE A 238 20.84 20.62 -6.73
C PHE A 238 20.79 19.19 -6.19
N ALA A 239 21.01 19.06 -4.89
CA ALA A 239 20.97 17.77 -4.20
C ALA A 239 19.62 17.04 -4.35
N VAL A 240 18.51 17.79 -4.41
CA VAL A 240 17.18 17.24 -4.64
C VAL A 240 17.01 16.60 -6.02
N GLU A 241 17.65 17.16 -7.07
CA GLU A 241 17.61 16.57 -8.41
C GLU A 241 18.28 15.18 -8.42
N SER A 242 19.48 15.10 -7.83
CA SER A 242 20.21 13.83 -7.68
C SER A 242 19.44 12.81 -6.85
N TYR A 243 18.78 13.25 -5.78
CA TYR A 243 17.92 12.38 -4.95
C TYR A 243 16.77 11.78 -5.75
N LEU A 244 16.06 12.60 -6.53
CA LEU A 244 14.95 12.14 -7.34
C LEU A 244 15.41 11.16 -8.42
N ALA A 245 16.50 11.48 -9.14
CA ALA A 245 17.06 10.59 -10.16
C ALA A 245 17.49 9.25 -9.56
N HIS A 246 18.22 9.25 -8.43
CA HIS A 246 18.65 8.03 -7.75
C HIS A 246 17.46 7.13 -7.35
N ASN A 247 16.41 7.70 -6.78
CA ASN A 247 15.23 6.92 -6.35
C ASN A 247 14.40 6.43 -7.54
N GLY A 248 14.32 7.21 -8.62
CA GLY A 248 13.72 6.80 -9.86
C GLY A 248 14.42 5.57 -10.44
N ASP A 249 15.74 5.65 -10.61
CA ASP A 249 16.55 4.57 -11.16
C ASP A 249 16.57 3.31 -10.28
N ALA A 250 16.65 3.48 -8.96
CA ALA A 250 16.56 2.36 -8.02
C ALA A 250 15.21 1.61 -8.11
N PHE A 251 14.15 2.34 -8.36
CA PHE A 251 12.81 1.75 -8.49
C PHE A 251 12.68 0.88 -9.74
N THR A 252 13.23 1.29 -10.88
CA THR A 252 13.15 0.53 -12.13
C THR A 252 13.78 -0.84 -12.04
N ARG A 253 14.76 -1.04 -11.17
CA ARG A 253 15.44 -2.33 -10.99
C ARG A 253 14.55 -3.42 -10.39
N ARG A 254 13.50 -3.04 -9.65
CA ARG A 254 12.65 -3.97 -8.90
C ARG A 254 11.16 -3.88 -9.22
N PHE A 255 10.72 -2.90 -10.00
CA PHE A 255 9.31 -2.69 -10.27
C PHE A 255 9.01 -2.77 -11.77
N ASP A 256 7.80 -3.19 -12.10
CA ASP A 256 7.32 -3.35 -13.45
C ASP A 256 6.42 -2.17 -13.87
N ALA A 257 6.62 -1.62 -15.07
CA ALA A 257 5.89 -0.45 -15.52
C ALA A 257 4.39 -0.73 -15.74
N ASN A 258 4.04 -1.89 -16.29
CA ASN A 258 2.62 -2.26 -16.43
C ASN A 258 1.99 -2.46 -15.05
N THR A 259 2.69 -3.09 -14.09
CA THR A 259 2.23 -3.18 -12.70
C THR A 259 1.93 -1.81 -12.11
N TYR A 260 2.79 -0.80 -12.33
CA TYR A 260 2.52 0.57 -11.90
C TYR A 260 1.20 1.11 -12.47
N LEU A 261 0.96 0.88 -13.76
CA LEU A 261 -0.29 1.29 -14.43
C LEU A 261 -1.51 0.64 -13.78
N TYR A 262 -1.48 -0.68 -13.58
CA TYR A 262 -2.60 -1.45 -13.02
C TYR A 262 -2.88 -1.11 -11.57
N VAL A 263 -1.84 -1.02 -10.73
CA VAL A 263 -2.01 -0.74 -9.30
C VAL A 263 -2.49 0.70 -9.08
N THR A 264 -1.93 1.69 -9.79
CA THR A 264 -2.44 3.07 -9.71
C THR A 264 -3.86 3.19 -10.23
N LYS A 265 -4.23 2.39 -11.25
CA LYS A 265 -5.61 2.36 -11.74
C LYS A 265 -6.57 1.70 -10.76
N ALA A 266 -6.14 0.65 -10.06
CA ALA A 266 -6.91 0.05 -8.98
C ALA A 266 -7.17 1.05 -7.83
N MET A 267 -6.18 1.89 -7.51
CA MET A 267 -6.36 2.98 -6.55
C MET A 267 -7.33 4.04 -7.05
N ASP A 268 -7.26 4.44 -8.34
CA ASP A 268 -8.19 5.42 -8.92
C ASP A 268 -9.66 5.00 -8.77
N TYR A 269 -9.94 3.69 -8.89
CA TYR A 269 -11.28 3.12 -8.73
C TYR A 269 -11.70 2.95 -7.26
N PHE A 270 -10.79 3.17 -6.32
CA PHE A 270 -11.13 2.98 -4.91
C PHE A 270 -12.07 4.07 -4.39
N ASP A 271 -13.30 3.70 -4.15
CA ASP A 271 -14.33 4.48 -3.50
C ASP A 271 -15.26 3.53 -2.72
N LEU A 272 -15.18 3.55 -1.39
CA LEU A 272 -16.05 2.72 -0.55
C LEU A 272 -17.54 3.11 -0.64
N THR A 273 -17.84 4.29 -1.14
CA THR A 273 -19.22 4.75 -1.32
C THR A 273 -19.85 4.23 -2.61
N ASP A 274 -19.04 3.75 -3.57
CA ASP A 274 -19.50 3.05 -4.76
C ASP A 274 -19.73 1.57 -4.44
N ASN A 275 -20.93 1.07 -4.67
CA ASN A 275 -21.26 -0.34 -4.48
C ASN A 275 -21.16 -1.17 -5.77
N GLY A 276 -20.62 -0.60 -6.85
CA GLY A 276 -20.52 -1.26 -8.16
C GLY A 276 -21.84 -1.38 -8.93
N ALA A 277 -22.98 -1.01 -8.33
CA ALA A 277 -24.30 -1.02 -8.95
C ALA A 277 -24.79 0.37 -9.39
N GLY A 278 -23.91 1.38 -9.36
CA GLY A 278 -24.23 2.76 -9.70
C GLY A 278 -25.11 3.49 -8.66
N VAL A 279 -25.25 2.91 -7.47
CA VAL A 279 -25.95 3.53 -6.35
C VAL A 279 -24.91 4.02 -5.34
N ASN A 280 -24.75 5.33 -5.24
CA ASN A 280 -23.91 5.94 -4.22
C ASN A 280 -24.54 5.78 -2.84
N ARG A 281 -23.78 5.22 -1.90
CA ARG A 281 -24.10 5.15 -0.48
C ARG A 281 -23.21 6.09 0.31
N THR A 282 -23.61 6.48 1.49
CA THR A 282 -22.76 7.21 2.41
C THR A 282 -21.61 6.31 2.90
N LEU A 283 -20.53 6.88 3.38
CA LEU A 283 -19.43 6.10 3.96
C LEU A 283 -19.88 5.34 5.22
N ALA A 284 -20.81 5.90 6.00
CA ALA A 284 -21.41 5.22 7.14
C ALA A 284 -22.20 3.97 6.70
N GLU A 285 -23.00 4.06 5.63
CA GLU A 285 -23.68 2.89 5.07
C GLU A 285 -22.72 1.85 4.53
N ALA A 286 -21.59 2.29 3.94
CA ALA A 286 -20.53 1.40 3.45
C ALA A 286 -19.86 0.59 4.58
N LEU A 287 -19.76 1.16 5.77
CA LEU A 287 -19.11 0.58 6.94
C LEU A 287 -20.12 0.08 8.01
N SER A 288 -21.41 0.04 7.71
CA SER A 288 -22.46 -0.29 8.69
C SER A 288 -22.30 -1.66 9.33
N GLU A 289 -21.83 -2.65 8.55
CA GLU A 289 -21.62 -4.02 9.06
C GLU A 289 -20.34 -4.15 9.89
N ALA A 290 -19.45 -3.15 9.86
CA ALA A 290 -18.18 -3.16 10.59
C ALA A 290 -18.27 -2.59 12.01
N ARG A 291 -19.47 -2.39 12.55
CA ARG A 291 -19.70 -1.80 13.88
C ARG A 291 -19.05 -2.58 15.04
N ASP A 292 -18.88 -3.89 14.88
CA ASP A 292 -18.27 -4.77 15.89
C ASP A 292 -16.75 -4.95 15.69
N VAL A 293 -16.15 -4.19 14.76
CA VAL A 293 -14.69 -4.13 14.53
C VAL A 293 -14.11 -2.95 15.28
N CYS A 294 -13.00 -3.16 15.98
CA CYS A 294 -12.24 -2.08 16.63
C CYS A 294 -11.34 -1.37 15.61
N PHE A 295 -11.36 -0.04 15.57
CA PHE A 295 -10.56 0.73 14.61
C PHE A 295 -9.48 1.57 15.27
N LEU A 296 -8.29 1.60 14.64
CA LEU A 296 -7.24 2.58 14.88
C LEU A 296 -6.98 3.35 13.57
N VAL A 297 -7.46 4.58 13.49
CA VAL A 297 -7.25 5.46 12.32
C VAL A 297 -6.13 6.45 12.64
N VAL A 298 -5.04 6.41 11.85
CA VAL A 298 -3.89 7.31 12.04
C VAL A 298 -3.70 8.18 10.81
N SER A 299 -3.57 9.49 11.02
CA SER A 299 -3.19 10.48 10.03
C SER A 299 -2.01 11.33 10.50
N PHE A 300 -1.39 12.07 9.58
CA PHE A 300 -0.24 12.92 9.86
C PHE A 300 -0.49 14.31 9.29
N LYS A 301 -0.31 15.36 10.12
CA LYS A 301 -0.66 16.73 9.73
C LYS A 301 0.12 17.26 8.53
N SER A 302 1.33 16.75 8.31
CA SER A 302 2.16 17.14 7.18
C SER A 302 1.92 16.32 5.91
N ASP A 303 1.05 15.31 5.97
CA ASP A 303 0.68 14.50 4.80
C ASP A 303 -0.25 15.31 3.88
N TRP A 304 0.26 15.69 2.72
CA TRP A 304 -0.52 16.42 1.72
C TRP A 304 -1.06 15.54 0.59
N LEU A 305 -0.61 14.26 0.55
CA LEU A 305 -1.14 13.25 -0.36
C LEU A 305 -2.48 12.70 0.14
N TYR A 306 -2.57 12.39 1.45
CA TYR A 306 -3.79 12.01 2.17
C TYR A 306 -3.99 12.92 3.39
N PRO A 307 -4.46 14.16 3.18
CA PRO A 307 -4.63 15.13 4.26
C PRO A 307 -5.56 14.62 5.37
N SER A 308 -5.32 15.08 6.60
CA SER A 308 -6.01 14.62 7.81
C SER A 308 -7.54 14.67 7.73
N TYR A 309 -8.13 15.57 6.92
CA TYR A 309 -9.59 15.63 6.75
C TYR A 309 -10.17 14.33 6.19
N GLN A 310 -9.41 13.59 5.37
CA GLN A 310 -9.84 12.31 4.81
C GLN A 310 -9.94 11.23 5.90
N ALA A 311 -8.99 11.20 6.84
CA ALA A 311 -9.07 10.35 8.01
C ALA A 311 -10.25 10.74 8.92
N GLN A 312 -10.52 12.04 9.08
CA GLN A 312 -11.68 12.54 9.84
C GLN A 312 -13.02 12.11 9.23
N GLU A 313 -13.12 12.03 7.89
CA GLU A 313 -14.30 11.48 7.20
C GLU A 313 -14.52 10.00 7.59
N ILE A 314 -13.46 9.19 7.63
CA ILE A 314 -13.50 7.79 8.05
C ILE A 314 -13.96 7.69 9.51
N VAL A 315 -13.33 8.45 10.41
CA VAL A 315 -13.66 8.47 11.85
C VAL A 315 -15.11 8.86 12.08
N LYS A 316 -15.58 9.90 11.37
CA LYS A 316 -16.99 10.34 11.44
C LYS A 316 -17.96 9.24 11.03
N ALA A 317 -17.69 8.56 9.93
CA ALA A 317 -18.54 7.46 9.45
C ALA A 317 -18.57 6.29 10.45
N LEU A 318 -17.42 5.88 10.98
CA LEU A 318 -17.30 4.83 11.98
C LEU A 318 -18.03 5.19 13.28
N THR A 319 -17.91 6.44 13.74
CA THR A 319 -18.64 6.91 14.92
C THR A 319 -20.16 6.90 14.68
N GLN A 320 -20.62 7.25 13.48
CA GLN A 320 -22.05 7.22 13.12
C GLN A 320 -22.65 5.82 13.16
N VAL A 321 -21.87 4.79 12.81
CA VAL A 321 -22.35 3.39 12.88
C VAL A 321 -22.15 2.75 14.24
N GLY A 322 -21.56 3.48 15.20
CA GLY A 322 -21.34 3.01 16.58
C GLY A 322 -20.14 2.07 16.73
N ALA A 323 -19.18 2.08 15.80
CA ALA A 323 -17.97 1.30 15.92
C ALA A 323 -17.04 1.88 17.00
N ASP A 324 -16.24 0.99 17.63
CA ASP A 324 -15.16 1.43 18.52
C ASP A 324 -14.01 1.98 17.69
N VAL A 325 -13.77 3.30 17.77
CA VAL A 325 -12.76 3.99 16.99
C VAL A 325 -11.81 4.80 17.87
N THR A 326 -10.54 4.47 17.79
CA THR A 326 -9.43 5.29 18.26
C THR A 326 -8.85 6.05 17.06
N SER A 327 -8.67 7.36 17.17
CA SER A 327 -8.09 8.15 16.09
C SER A 327 -6.93 9.00 16.60
N CYS A 328 -5.87 9.09 15.81
CA CYS A 328 -4.69 9.89 16.10
C CYS A 328 -4.30 10.70 14.85
N ASP A 329 -4.26 12.04 14.99
CA ASP A 329 -3.70 12.94 13.97
C ASP A 329 -2.35 13.47 14.48
N LEU A 330 -1.27 12.86 13.99
CA LEU A 330 0.06 13.02 14.56
C LEU A 330 0.81 14.19 13.95
N GLU A 331 1.55 14.92 14.81
CA GLU A 331 2.57 15.85 14.36
C GLU A 331 3.76 15.06 13.79
N SER A 332 4.13 15.35 12.57
CA SER A 332 5.31 14.79 11.91
C SER A 332 5.76 15.74 10.82
N THR A 333 7.04 15.74 10.51
CA THR A 333 7.60 16.49 9.38
C THR A 333 7.80 15.62 8.15
N TRP A 334 7.63 14.30 8.24
CA TRP A 334 7.97 13.34 7.19
C TRP A 334 6.96 13.27 6.04
N GLY A 335 5.81 13.94 6.16
CA GLY A 335 4.75 13.87 5.14
C GLY A 335 4.06 12.52 5.14
N HIS A 336 3.79 11.99 3.94
CA HIS A 336 3.11 10.72 3.77
C HIS A 336 3.92 9.52 4.30
N ASP A 337 5.25 9.54 4.18
CA ASP A 337 6.11 8.44 4.65
C ASP A 337 6.17 8.35 6.19
N ALA A 338 5.52 9.26 6.93
CA ALA A 338 5.55 9.28 8.39
C ALA A 338 5.10 7.97 9.04
N PHE A 339 4.15 7.22 8.44
CA PHE A 339 3.71 5.93 9.00
C PHE A 339 4.81 4.85 8.98
N LEU A 340 5.88 5.05 8.20
CA LEU A 340 7.07 4.20 8.17
C LEU A 340 8.23 4.78 8.99
N LEU A 341 8.31 6.10 9.11
CA LEU A 341 9.48 6.81 9.66
C LEU A 341 9.32 7.25 11.11
N GLU A 342 8.09 7.42 11.60
CA GLU A 342 7.80 7.70 13.02
C GLU A 342 7.79 6.41 13.86
N VAL A 343 8.90 5.66 13.81
CA VAL A 343 9.01 4.28 14.30
C VAL A 343 8.57 4.14 15.76
N ASP A 344 9.08 4.98 16.66
CA ASP A 344 8.79 4.89 18.10
C ASP A 344 7.30 5.14 18.39
N THR A 345 6.75 6.22 17.82
CA THR A 345 5.35 6.60 18.01
C THR A 345 4.42 5.54 17.43
N MET A 346 4.70 5.07 16.20
CA MET A 346 3.90 4.04 15.55
C MET A 346 3.99 2.70 16.31
N THR A 347 5.18 2.31 16.76
CA THR A 347 5.37 1.09 17.55
C THR A 347 4.53 1.13 18.84
N GLN A 348 4.53 2.25 19.56
CA GLN A 348 3.74 2.39 20.76
C GLN A 348 2.24 2.32 20.50
N LEU A 349 1.75 3.10 19.52
CA LEU A 349 0.33 3.15 19.16
C LEU A 349 -0.21 1.79 18.73
N LEU A 350 0.49 1.12 17.80
CA LEU A 350 0.09 -0.17 17.27
C LEU A 350 0.07 -1.25 18.36
N ARG A 351 1.11 -1.29 19.21
CA ARG A 351 1.23 -2.23 20.30
C ARG A 351 0.14 -2.04 21.36
N ASP A 352 -0.10 -0.80 21.79
CA ASP A 352 -1.06 -0.52 22.86
C ASP A 352 -2.49 -0.76 22.37
N PHE A 353 -2.78 -0.42 21.11
CA PHE A 353 -4.07 -0.73 20.51
C PHE A 353 -4.31 -2.25 20.41
N LEU A 354 -3.34 -3.02 19.93
CA LEU A 354 -3.47 -4.48 19.84
C LEU A 354 -3.66 -5.13 21.22
N ARG A 355 -2.92 -4.68 22.24
CA ARG A 355 -3.11 -5.16 23.61
C ARG A 355 -4.51 -4.92 24.13
N ARG A 356 -5.08 -3.75 23.86
CA ARG A 356 -6.49 -3.45 24.19
C ARG A 356 -7.43 -4.43 23.51
N VAL A 357 -7.30 -4.62 22.21
CA VAL A 357 -8.14 -5.55 21.42
C VAL A 357 -8.03 -6.99 21.93
N GLU A 358 -6.83 -7.43 22.37
CA GLU A 358 -6.63 -8.76 22.95
C GLU A 358 -7.35 -8.91 24.30
N GLN A 359 -7.31 -7.88 25.16
CA GLN A 359 -7.91 -7.90 26.51
C GLN A 359 -9.43 -7.93 26.50
N GLU A 360 -10.06 -7.30 25.53
CA GLU A 360 -11.52 -7.31 25.35
C GLU A 360 -12.08 -8.69 24.94
N GLN A 361 -11.22 -9.74 24.90
CA GLN A 361 -11.63 -11.14 24.67
C GLN A 361 -12.22 -11.85 25.90
N HIS A 362 -12.08 -11.27 27.08
CA HIS A 362 -12.48 -11.88 28.35
C HIS A 362 -13.66 -11.15 28.97
#